data_564a9a0e4f4c15327756bf8b44820880
#
_entry.id   564a9a0e4f4c15327756bf8b44820880
#
_cell.length_a   1.000
_cell.length_b   1.000
_cell.length_c   1.000
_cell.angle_alpha   90.00
_cell.angle_beta   90.00
_cell.angle_gamma   90.00
#
_symmetry.space_group_name_H-M   'P 1'
#
loop_
_entity.id
_entity.type
_entity.pdbx_description
1 polymer ?
#
loop_
_entity_poly.entity_id
_entity_poly.type
_entity_poly.pdbx_seq_one_letter_code
_entity_poly.pdbx_strand_id
1 'polypeptide(L)'
;MKKFYFLFFLLFLSRFHFAQPVSPHPLENKIKHWQVISNKASLSRDTVILKQKLTELAINKADIDQVLYHALLGKGYSNIFDGLNKAGDRHFKASIKKAKNLKDPAIMIWAELGYGDYLYKYRDMTGALPLFMDASSQIEKINPEKMLFPGNSFKKIGYYMGTIGDSPEAISYLKKALDFIENNTSEYAEILDNIGLYYLASHDYNNAESYLNKASVIAKAIKDDIRYAKTLGNLGRIQEVGGNLKAAIDLLQRDISISEKLGEDQNTMFAYTVLTRMLLKNNMLKEAEEAALKAEVIAKTKHYFQNTELEIIKLKLEIYSNQNRTGEELEARRKMKALEDSLKFTDGPMPLIQANLMAQKTKYQLQMQKVDENLQKESLIAKIAVTVAVIIALLLSFNFIYTKRKGRKRQKMFDAKIKEHELEKKRYEENLLNAQNTLRAQVDYLKSKNFHIQQLMAEIEEIKSSASSNIEEDSGRLYEILDSHLMTEENWQIFRREFQKEHPEFYQTLKTEFPEITPANLRIILLQKLGFTSSEISGLLGITLDAVKKSRQRLKRKLGDKYDQLFSIVFSES
;
A
#
# COMPACT_ATOMS: atom_id res chain seq x y z
N MET A 1 27.32 51.61 1.91
CA MET A 1 26.16 50.73 2.19
C MET A 1 25.22 50.57 0.99
N LYS A 2 24.95 51.53 0.12
CA LYS A 2 24.03 51.39 -1.04
C LYS A 2 24.49 50.42 -2.15
N LYS A 3 25.79 50.15 -2.30
CA LYS A 3 26.32 49.21 -3.31
C LYS A 3 26.22 47.72 -2.88
N PHE A 4 26.07 47.44 -1.59
CA PHE A 4 25.96 46.08 -1.09
C PHE A 4 24.53 45.51 -1.26
N TYR A 5 23.48 46.34 -1.21
CA TYR A 5 22.12 45.95 -1.43
C TYR A 5 21.79 45.63 -2.90
N PHE A 6 22.50 46.27 -3.84
CA PHE A 6 22.30 45.99 -5.27
C PHE A 6 22.89 44.64 -5.68
N LEU A 7 23.98 44.20 -5.05
CA LEU A 7 24.56 42.87 -5.29
C LEU A 7 23.72 41.76 -4.70
N PHE A 8 23.05 42.00 -3.54
CA PHE A 8 22.14 41.05 -2.91
C PHE A 8 20.83 40.91 -3.70
N PHE A 9 20.36 41.99 -4.32
CA PHE A 9 19.15 41.97 -5.17
C PHE A 9 19.40 41.25 -6.50
N LEU A 10 20.59 41.35 -7.08
CA LEU A 10 20.98 40.59 -8.28
C LEU A 10 21.15 39.08 -8.00
N LEU A 11 21.60 38.71 -6.79
CA LEU A 11 21.68 37.30 -6.36
C LEU A 11 20.29 36.68 -6.08
N PHE A 12 19.28 37.50 -5.76
CA PHE A 12 17.90 37.02 -5.56
C PHE A 12 17.14 36.88 -6.88
N LEU A 13 17.45 37.68 -7.89
CA LEU A 13 16.84 37.56 -9.23
C LEU A 13 17.39 36.37 -10.06
N SER A 14 18.55 35.82 -9.70
CA SER A 14 19.11 34.66 -10.38
C SER A 14 18.49 33.32 -9.96
N ARG A 15 17.51 33.29 -9.05
CA ARG A 15 16.81 32.07 -8.59
C ARG A 15 15.40 31.89 -9.13
N PHE A 16 14.89 32.76 -9.98
CA PHE A 16 13.74 32.42 -10.81
C PHE A 16 14.23 31.66 -12.05
N HIS A 17 14.69 30.42 -11.84
CA HIS A 17 14.67 29.44 -12.90
C HIS A 17 13.20 29.14 -13.17
N PHE A 18 12.65 29.80 -14.20
CA PHE A 18 11.53 29.18 -14.89
C PHE A 18 12.02 27.79 -15.31
N ALA A 19 11.42 26.75 -14.76
CA ALA A 19 11.71 25.40 -15.18
C ALA A 19 11.46 25.36 -16.69
N GLN A 20 12.54 25.35 -17.47
CA GLN A 20 12.42 25.10 -18.90
C GLN A 20 11.80 23.70 -19.03
N PRO A 21 10.84 23.50 -19.95
CA PRO A 21 10.29 22.19 -20.17
C PRO A 21 11.46 21.24 -20.46
N VAL A 22 11.59 20.21 -19.64
CA VAL A 22 12.64 19.19 -19.77
C VAL A 22 12.53 18.61 -21.17
N SER A 23 13.58 18.74 -21.98
CA SER A 23 13.58 18.15 -23.31
C SER A 23 13.54 16.63 -23.19
N PRO A 24 12.58 15.95 -23.85
CA PRO A 24 12.43 14.50 -23.72
C PRO A 24 13.71 13.78 -24.16
N HIS A 25 14.01 12.67 -23.49
CA HIS A 25 15.15 11.84 -23.85
C HIS A 25 15.09 11.43 -25.34
N PRO A 26 16.19 11.47 -26.09
CA PRO A 26 16.19 11.23 -27.56
C PRO A 26 15.52 9.93 -28.00
N LEU A 27 15.54 8.90 -27.15
CA LEU A 27 14.91 7.59 -27.43
C LEU A 27 13.39 7.58 -27.22
N GLU A 28 12.80 8.54 -26.54
CA GLU A 28 11.36 8.51 -26.21
C GLU A 28 10.48 8.53 -27.45
N ASN A 29 10.81 9.35 -28.43
CA ASN A 29 10.05 9.41 -29.69
C ASN A 29 10.12 8.08 -30.45
N LYS A 30 11.27 7.43 -30.48
CA LYS A 30 11.45 6.10 -31.07
C LYS A 30 10.60 5.07 -30.33
N ILE A 31 10.62 5.08 -29.00
CA ILE A 31 9.83 4.15 -28.18
C ILE A 31 8.34 4.39 -28.39
N LYS A 32 7.86 5.63 -28.36
CA LYS A 32 6.45 5.99 -28.61
C LYS A 32 5.98 5.50 -29.98
N HIS A 33 6.76 5.72 -31.01
CA HIS A 33 6.44 5.25 -32.38
C HIS A 33 6.20 3.73 -32.40
N TRP A 34 7.14 2.97 -31.90
CA TRP A 34 7.03 1.51 -31.87
C TRP A 34 5.96 0.97 -30.93
N GLN A 35 5.69 1.66 -29.82
CA GLN A 35 4.57 1.33 -28.94
C GLN A 35 3.22 1.46 -29.65
N VAL A 36 3.02 2.49 -30.47
CA VAL A 36 1.79 2.66 -31.27
C VAL A 36 1.63 1.49 -32.26
N ILE A 37 2.69 1.09 -32.93
CA ILE A 37 2.67 -0.05 -33.88
C ILE A 37 2.35 -1.35 -33.14
N SER A 38 3.03 -1.62 -32.02
CA SER A 38 2.81 -2.82 -31.21
C SER A 38 1.39 -2.89 -30.65
N ASN A 39 0.86 -1.77 -30.14
CA ASN A 39 -0.49 -1.72 -29.60
C ASN A 39 -1.53 -1.99 -30.69
N LYS A 40 -1.42 -1.36 -31.87
CA LYS A 40 -2.32 -1.63 -33.01
C LYS A 40 -2.25 -3.09 -33.48
N ALA A 41 -1.06 -3.65 -33.56
CA ALA A 41 -0.87 -5.05 -33.96
C ALA A 41 -1.49 -6.02 -32.93
N SER A 42 -1.45 -5.69 -31.62
CA SER A 42 -2.03 -6.52 -30.57
C SER A 42 -3.57 -6.60 -30.62
N LEU A 43 -4.23 -5.60 -31.21
CA LEU A 43 -5.70 -5.59 -31.36
C LEU A 43 -6.21 -6.73 -32.25
N SER A 44 -5.39 -7.20 -33.19
CA SER A 44 -5.73 -8.35 -34.05
C SER A 44 -5.80 -9.68 -33.30
N ARG A 45 -5.28 -9.72 -32.04
CA ARG A 45 -5.09 -10.93 -31.25
C ARG A 45 -4.27 -12.03 -31.93
N ASP A 46 -3.46 -11.66 -32.92
CA ASP A 46 -2.59 -12.55 -33.71
C ASP A 46 -1.11 -12.26 -33.41
N THR A 47 -0.44 -13.27 -32.87
CA THR A 47 0.99 -13.17 -32.54
C THR A 47 1.91 -13.14 -33.75
N VAL A 48 1.47 -13.64 -34.91
CA VAL A 48 2.23 -13.60 -36.17
C VAL A 48 2.24 -12.17 -36.70
N ILE A 49 1.07 -11.52 -36.75
CA ILE A 49 0.94 -10.12 -37.14
C ILE A 49 1.79 -9.22 -36.23
N LEU A 50 1.74 -9.46 -34.91
CA LEU A 50 2.55 -8.70 -33.94
C LEU A 50 4.05 -8.81 -34.27
N LYS A 51 4.57 -10.02 -34.50
CA LYS A 51 5.97 -10.24 -34.85
C LYS A 51 6.32 -9.58 -36.16
N GLN A 52 5.47 -9.74 -37.18
CA GLN A 52 5.67 -9.15 -38.52
C GLN A 52 5.78 -7.62 -38.43
N LYS A 53 4.93 -6.96 -37.64
CA LYS A 53 4.97 -5.49 -37.49
C LYS A 53 6.21 -5.00 -36.72
N LEU A 54 6.85 -5.84 -35.93
CA LEU A 54 8.09 -5.53 -35.22
C LEU A 54 9.36 -6.08 -35.90
N THR A 55 9.27 -6.60 -37.11
CA THR A 55 10.37 -7.25 -37.85
C THR A 55 11.57 -6.33 -38.02
N GLU A 56 11.35 -5.04 -38.29
CA GLU A 56 12.43 -4.06 -38.43
C GLU A 56 13.32 -3.98 -37.20
N LEU A 57 12.72 -3.92 -36.01
CA LEU A 57 13.47 -3.97 -34.73
C LEU A 57 14.19 -5.32 -34.52
N ALA A 58 13.60 -6.42 -35.04
CA ALA A 58 14.19 -7.74 -34.91
C ALA A 58 15.45 -7.89 -35.76
N ILE A 59 15.44 -7.33 -36.99
CA ILE A 59 16.55 -7.43 -37.97
C ILE A 59 17.68 -6.48 -37.58
N ASN A 60 17.37 -5.32 -36.99
CA ASN A 60 18.39 -4.38 -36.57
C ASN A 60 19.17 -4.96 -35.38
N LYS A 61 20.51 -5.10 -35.57
CA LYS A 61 21.43 -5.65 -34.57
C LYS A 61 21.83 -4.64 -33.50
N ALA A 62 21.40 -3.38 -33.59
CA ALA A 62 21.66 -2.39 -32.54
C ALA A 62 21.07 -2.88 -31.22
N ASP A 63 21.86 -2.87 -30.15
CA ASP A 63 21.46 -3.41 -28.85
C ASP A 63 20.19 -2.76 -28.31
N ILE A 64 20.01 -1.46 -28.51
CA ILE A 64 18.79 -0.73 -28.12
C ILE A 64 17.54 -1.26 -28.85
N ASP A 65 17.64 -1.56 -30.14
CA ASP A 65 16.51 -2.07 -30.93
C ASP A 65 16.11 -3.47 -30.48
N GLN A 66 17.09 -4.27 -30.06
CA GLN A 66 16.83 -5.57 -29.47
C GLN A 66 16.14 -5.46 -28.09
N VAL A 67 16.50 -4.46 -27.26
CA VAL A 67 15.79 -4.18 -26.02
C VAL A 67 14.35 -3.82 -26.31
N LEU A 68 14.11 -2.89 -27.24
CA LEU A 68 12.77 -2.45 -27.64
C LEU A 68 11.95 -3.60 -28.22
N TYR A 69 12.51 -4.37 -29.16
CA TYR A 69 11.85 -5.53 -29.76
C TYR A 69 11.30 -6.47 -28.71
N HIS A 70 12.16 -6.86 -27.77
CA HIS A 70 11.74 -7.78 -26.72
C HIS A 70 10.72 -7.17 -25.75
N ALA A 71 10.90 -5.93 -25.30
CA ALA A 71 9.91 -5.26 -24.43
C ALA A 71 8.54 -5.15 -25.10
N LEU A 72 8.51 -4.75 -26.39
CA LEU A 72 7.27 -4.56 -27.13
C LEU A 72 6.58 -5.88 -27.48
N LEU A 73 7.33 -6.94 -27.78
CA LEU A 73 6.76 -8.28 -27.90
C LEU A 73 6.17 -8.76 -26.60
N GLY A 74 6.90 -8.60 -25.48
CA GLY A 74 6.39 -8.96 -24.15
C GLY A 74 5.05 -8.28 -23.87
N LYS A 75 4.97 -6.97 -24.09
CA LYS A 75 3.73 -6.19 -23.93
C LYS A 75 2.65 -6.61 -24.94
N GLY A 76 2.99 -6.86 -26.19
CA GLY A 76 2.06 -7.33 -27.20
C GLY A 76 1.45 -8.68 -26.85
N TYR A 77 2.24 -9.65 -26.41
CA TYR A 77 1.75 -10.93 -25.90
C TYR A 77 0.85 -10.76 -24.68
N SER A 78 1.23 -9.89 -23.75
CA SER A 78 0.39 -9.53 -22.59
C SER A 78 -1.00 -9.06 -23.02
N ASN A 79 -1.07 -8.18 -24.01
CA ASN A 79 -2.34 -7.64 -24.52
C ASN A 79 -3.17 -8.70 -25.28
N ILE A 80 -2.51 -9.55 -26.10
CA ILE A 80 -3.19 -10.59 -26.88
C ILE A 80 -3.82 -11.65 -25.98
N PHE A 81 -3.07 -12.13 -24.98
CA PHE A 81 -3.52 -13.19 -24.09
C PHE A 81 -4.29 -12.67 -22.87
N ASP A 82 -4.29 -11.38 -22.65
CA ASP A 82 -4.92 -10.73 -21.50
C ASP A 82 -4.61 -11.44 -20.16
N GLY A 83 -3.33 -11.74 -19.94
CA GLY A 83 -2.88 -12.49 -18.77
C GLY A 83 -1.37 -12.76 -18.75
N LEU A 84 -0.92 -13.35 -17.65
CA LEU A 84 0.44 -13.87 -17.55
C LEU A 84 0.63 -15.01 -18.55
N ASN A 85 1.73 -14.97 -19.27
CA ASN A 85 2.04 -16.01 -20.26
C ASN A 85 3.56 -16.19 -20.43
N LYS A 86 3.98 -17.44 -20.68
CA LYS A 86 5.41 -17.82 -20.81
C LYS A 86 6.13 -17.07 -21.92
N ALA A 87 5.44 -16.69 -23.00
CA ALA A 87 6.04 -15.95 -24.11
C ALA A 87 6.34 -14.51 -23.70
N GLY A 88 5.38 -13.82 -23.06
CA GLY A 88 5.58 -12.49 -22.48
C GLY A 88 6.73 -12.46 -21.49
N ASP A 89 6.74 -13.38 -20.52
CA ASP A 89 7.82 -13.49 -19.55
C ASP A 89 9.20 -13.64 -20.18
N ARG A 90 9.31 -14.54 -21.15
CA ARG A 90 10.58 -14.78 -21.88
C ARG A 90 11.08 -13.50 -22.54
N HIS A 91 10.18 -12.76 -23.18
CA HIS A 91 10.54 -11.55 -23.89
C HIS A 91 10.90 -10.41 -22.94
N PHE A 92 10.15 -10.18 -21.87
CA PHE A 92 10.53 -9.17 -20.87
C PHE A 92 11.88 -9.49 -20.21
N LYS A 93 12.13 -10.73 -19.82
CA LYS A 93 13.43 -11.17 -19.29
C LYS A 93 14.57 -10.98 -20.30
N ALA A 94 14.32 -11.25 -21.60
CA ALA A 94 15.29 -10.99 -22.66
C ALA A 94 15.58 -9.49 -22.84
N SER A 95 14.56 -8.63 -22.74
CA SER A 95 14.72 -7.18 -22.76
C SER A 95 15.64 -6.69 -21.65
N ILE A 96 15.40 -7.10 -20.39
CA ILE A 96 16.22 -6.75 -19.24
C ILE A 96 17.67 -7.25 -19.42
N LYS A 97 17.83 -8.52 -19.85
CA LYS A 97 19.17 -9.07 -20.10
C LYS A 97 19.97 -8.24 -21.11
N LYS A 98 19.31 -7.76 -22.17
CA LYS A 98 19.95 -6.92 -23.19
C LYS A 98 20.18 -5.50 -22.69
N ALA A 99 19.24 -4.91 -21.95
CA ALA A 99 19.40 -3.60 -21.32
C ALA A 99 20.60 -3.54 -20.39
N LYS A 100 20.84 -4.62 -19.65
CA LYS A 100 22.01 -4.73 -18.76
C LYS A 100 23.35 -4.61 -19.49
N ASN A 101 23.43 -5.09 -20.73
CA ASN A 101 24.65 -5.01 -21.54
C ASN A 101 24.96 -3.58 -21.99
N LEU A 102 23.93 -2.73 -22.14
CA LEU A 102 24.07 -1.32 -22.56
C LEU A 102 24.70 -0.45 -21.47
N LYS A 103 24.68 -0.89 -20.21
CA LYS A 103 25.17 -0.11 -19.04
C LYS A 103 24.56 1.28 -18.92
N ASP A 104 23.37 1.46 -19.49
CA ASP A 104 22.60 2.70 -19.43
C ASP A 104 21.47 2.53 -18.39
N PRO A 105 21.54 3.26 -17.26
CA PRO A 105 20.55 3.12 -16.19
C PRO A 105 19.14 3.56 -16.63
N ALA A 106 19.00 4.52 -17.56
CA ALA A 106 17.68 4.95 -18.05
C ALA A 106 16.96 3.84 -18.80
N ILE A 107 17.70 3.10 -19.65
CA ILE A 107 17.17 1.96 -20.39
C ILE A 107 16.88 0.78 -19.46
N MET A 108 17.74 0.55 -18.47
CA MET A 108 17.56 -0.52 -17.50
C MET A 108 16.30 -0.31 -16.67
N ILE A 109 16.12 0.88 -16.08
CA ILE A 109 14.93 1.28 -15.33
C ILE A 109 13.67 1.09 -16.18
N TRP A 110 13.69 1.56 -17.44
CA TRP A 110 12.55 1.44 -18.34
C TRP A 110 12.18 -0.03 -18.62
N ALA A 111 13.17 -0.89 -18.83
CA ALA A 111 12.94 -2.32 -19.10
C ALA A 111 12.42 -3.05 -17.85
N GLU A 112 12.99 -2.79 -16.69
CA GLU A 112 12.55 -3.36 -15.40
C GLU A 112 11.12 -2.94 -15.06
N LEU A 113 10.81 -1.63 -15.16
CA LEU A 113 9.46 -1.12 -14.92
C LEU A 113 8.46 -1.61 -15.98
N GLY A 114 8.92 -1.92 -17.20
CA GLY A 114 8.07 -2.55 -18.21
C GLY A 114 7.64 -3.97 -17.85
N TYR A 115 8.56 -4.77 -17.34
CA TYR A 115 8.27 -6.12 -16.86
C TYR A 115 7.51 -6.11 -15.54
N GLY A 116 7.93 -5.25 -14.59
CA GLY A 116 7.24 -5.08 -13.32
C GLY A 116 5.77 -4.68 -13.51
N ASP A 117 5.48 -3.73 -14.40
CA ASP A 117 4.14 -3.29 -14.75
C ASP A 117 3.27 -4.41 -15.35
N TYR A 118 3.86 -5.28 -16.18
CA TYR A 118 3.17 -6.48 -16.68
C TYR A 118 2.78 -7.42 -15.56
N LEU A 119 3.71 -7.76 -14.66
CA LEU A 119 3.43 -8.63 -13.52
C LEU A 119 2.40 -8.00 -12.57
N TYR A 120 2.55 -6.70 -12.28
CA TYR A 120 1.63 -5.90 -11.49
C TYR A 120 0.20 -5.89 -12.06
N LYS A 121 0.08 -5.62 -13.37
CA LYS A 121 -1.22 -5.59 -14.07
C LYS A 121 -1.99 -6.91 -13.89
N TYR A 122 -1.29 -8.02 -13.94
CA TYR A 122 -1.89 -9.36 -13.83
C TYR A 122 -1.74 -9.97 -12.44
N ARG A 123 -1.44 -9.14 -11.44
CA ARG A 123 -1.50 -9.46 -10.02
C ARG A 123 -0.47 -10.50 -9.54
N ASP A 124 0.67 -10.64 -10.23
CA ASP A 124 1.86 -11.30 -9.66
C ASP A 124 2.68 -10.29 -8.85
N MET A 125 2.20 -9.98 -7.64
CA MET A 125 2.77 -8.94 -6.78
C MET A 125 4.17 -9.33 -6.28
N THR A 126 4.39 -10.62 -6.00
CA THR A 126 5.68 -11.13 -5.55
C THR A 126 6.73 -11.14 -6.64
N GLY A 127 6.36 -11.50 -7.87
CA GLY A 127 7.24 -11.43 -9.04
C GLY A 127 7.57 -9.99 -9.45
N ALA A 128 6.66 -9.06 -9.25
CA ALA A 128 6.86 -7.64 -9.55
C ALA A 128 7.81 -6.94 -8.56
N LEU A 129 7.82 -7.36 -7.28
CA LEU A 129 8.55 -6.70 -6.19
C LEU A 129 10.03 -6.42 -6.51
N PRO A 130 10.86 -7.41 -6.88
CA PRO A 130 12.28 -7.15 -7.12
C PRO A 130 12.50 -6.11 -8.23
N LEU A 131 11.67 -6.13 -9.28
CA LEU A 131 11.79 -5.20 -10.41
C LEU A 131 11.49 -3.75 -9.99
N PHE A 132 10.46 -3.56 -9.19
CA PHE A 132 10.14 -2.24 -8.66
C PHE A 132 11.17 -1.75 -7.65
N MET A 133 11.71 -2.64 -6.81
CA MET A 133 12.76 -2.28 -5.84
C MET A 133 14.08 -1.92 -6.53
N ASP A 134 14.50 -2.70 -7.52
CA ASP A 134 15.71 -2.43 -8.29
C ASP A 134 15.59 -1.11 -9.06
N ALA A 135 14.47 -0.90 -9.77
CA ALA A 135 14.19 0.35 -10.46
C ALA A 135 14.13 1.56 -9.51
N SER A 136 13.45 1.43 -8.36
CA SER A 136 13.39 2.47 -7.33
C SER A 136 14.78 2.86 -6.82
N SER A 137 15.63 1.85 -6.53
CA SER A 137 17.00 2.09 -6.09
C SER A 137 17.86 2.80 -7.13
N GLN A 138 17.67 2.50 -8.42
CA GLN A 138 18.40 3.14 -9.53
C GLN A 138 17.90 4.55 -9.79
N ILE A 139 16.60 4.80 -9.71
CA ILE A 139 15.99 6.13 -9.89
C ILE A 139 16.53 7.16 -8.90
N GLU A 140 16.82 6.76 -7.68
CA GLU A 140 17.40 7.68 -6.70
C GLU A 140 18.84 8.14 -7.03
N LYS A 141 19.51 7.44 -7.93
CA LYS A 141 20.91 7.71 -8.34
C LYS A 141 21.03 8.44 -9.66
N ILE A 142 19.96 8.57 -10.42
CA ILE A 142 19.94 9.22 -11.74
C ILE A 142 19.19 10.56 -11.67
N ASN A 143 19.67 11.57 -12.40
CA ASN A 143 18.88 12.78 -12.61
C ASN A 143 17.61 12.43 -13.40
N PRO A 144 16.40 12.77 -12.91
CA PRO A 144 15.15 12.52 -13.62
C PRO A 144 15.10 12.99 -15.07
N GLU A 145 15.79 14.08 -15.41
CA GLU A 145 15.90 14.61 -16.78
C GLU A 145 16.63 13.66 -17.76
N LYS A 146 17.43 12.73 -17.22
CA LYS A 146 18.13 11.70 -18.00
C LYS A 146 17.36 10.40 -18.09
N MET A 147 16.21 10.29 -17.42
CA MET A 147 15.39 9.08 -17.44
C MET A 147 14.56 9.00 -18.72
N LEU A 148 14.17 7.79 -19.08
CA LEU A 148 13.12 7.54 -20.06
C LEU A 148 11.75 7.62 -19.37
N PHE A 149 10.89 8.52 -19.87
CA PHE A 149 9.53 8.71 -19.35
C PHE A 149 9.48 8.87 -17.83
N PRO A 150 10.15 9.88 -17.24
CA PRO A 150 10.28 10.00 -15.78
C PRO A 150 8.92 10.02 -15.07
N GLY A 151 7.94 10.76 -15.60
CA GLY A 151 6.58 10.79 -15.04
C GLY A 151 5.92 9.41 -15.00
N ASN A 152 6.02 8.63 -16.09
CA ASN A 152 5.46 7.28 -16.15
C ASN A 152 6.22 6.31 -15.22
N SER A 153 7.55 6.48 -15.10
CA SER A 153 8.37 5.65 -14.22
C SER A 153 8.00 5.87 -12.74
N PHE A 154 7.91 7.12 -12.30
CA PHE A 154 7.45 7.46 -10.96
C PHE A 154 6.02 6.99 -10.70
N LYS A 155 5.11 7.18 -11.67
CA LYS A 155 3.72 6.71 -11.58
C LYS A 155 3.63 5.21 -11.31
N LYS A 156 4.35 4.38 -12.08
CA LYS A 156 4.34 2.92 -11.93
C LYS A 156 4.82 2.48 -10.55
N ILE A 157 5.91 3.06 -10.06
CA ILE A 157 6.42 2.77 -8.72
C ILE A 157 5.39 3.19 -7.67
N GLY A 158 4.82 4.40 -7.79
CA GLY A 158 3.80 4.89 -6.87
C GLY A 158 2.58 3.97 -6.79
N TYR A 159 2.09 3.46 -7.91
CA TYR A 159 0.96 2.52 -7.92
C TYR A 159 1.31 1.18 -7.26
N TYR A 160 2.51 0.66 -7.52
CA TYR A 160 2.96 -0.56 -6.87
C TYR A 160 3.05 -0.37 -5.35
N MET A 161 3.71 0.71 -4.88
CA MET A 161 3.84 1.02 -3.45
C MET A 161 2.48 1.16 -2.77
N GLY A 162 1.53 1.86 -3.39
CA GLY A 162 0.19 1.99 -2.84
C GLY A 162 -0.57 0.66 -2.76
N THR A 163 -0.37 -0.23 -3.74
CA THR A 163 -1.02 -1.55 -3.74
C THR A 163 -0.49 -2.47 -2.65
N ILE A 164 0.81 -2.40 -2.34
CA ILE A 164 1.37 -3.16 -1.21
C ILE A 164 1.12 -2.49 0.16
N GLY A 165 0.43 -1.35 0.19
CA GLY A 165 0.01 -0.66 1.42
C GLY A 165 0.98 0.41 1.93
N ASP A 166 2.00 0.81 1.16
CA ASP A 166 2.88 1.94 1.50
C ASP A 166 2.34 3.24 0.89
N SER A 167 1.24 3.74 1.46
CA SER A 167 0.60 4.97 0.99
C SER A 167 1.51 6.22 1.04
N PRO A 168 2.34 6.44 2.07
CA PRO A 168 3.24 7.60 2.09
C PRO A 168 4.25 7.58 0.93
N GLU A 169 4.85 6.43 0.65
CA GLU A 169 5.80 6.29 -0.45
C GLU A 169 5.10 6.42 -1.81
N ALA A 170 3.92 5.82 -1.96
CA ALA A 170 3.08 5.98 -3.15
C ALA A 170 2.80 7.44 -3.46
N ILE A 171 2.34 8.22 -2.47
CA ILE A 171 2.07 9.66 -2.61
C ILE A 171 3.35 10.42 -3.00
N SER A 172 4.48 10.09 -2.39
CA SER A 172 5.77 10.71 -2.70
C SER A 172 6.15 10.52 -4.17
N TYR A 173 6.09 9.28 -4.68
CA TYR A 173 6.39 8.99 -6.08
C TYR A 173 5.38 9.61 -7.05
N LEU A 174 4.10 9.60 -6.72
CA LEU A 174 3.07 10.19 -7.56
C LEU A 174 3.17 11.72 -7.64
N LYS A 175 3.56 12.39 -6.56
CA LYS A 175 3.86 13.83 -6.60
C LYS A 175 5.05 14.14 -7.50
N LYS A 176 6.13 13.34 -7.44
CA LYS A 176 7.25 13.46 -8.38
C LYS A 176 6.81 13.21 -9.82
N ALA A 177 5.86 12.31 -10.06
CA ALA A 177 5.34 12.04 -11.40
C ALA A 177 4.63 13.27 -12.01
N LEU A 178 3.89 14.03 -11.19
CA LEU A 178 3.19 15.24 -11.64
C LEU A 178 4.13 16.33 -12.18
N ASP A 179 5.40 16.35 -11.75
CA ASP A 179 6.40 17.33 -12.23
C ASP A 179 6.78 17.10 -13.70
N PHE A 180 6.48 15.89 -14.26
CA PHE A 180 6.87 15.47 -15.60
C PHE A 180 5.67 15.14 -16.51
N ILE A 181 4.46 15.35 -16.05
CA ILE A 181 3.23 15.07 -16.80
C ILE A 181 2.48 16.36 -17.06
N GLU A 182 2.05 16.52 -18.30
CA GLU A 182 1.32 17.70 -18.73
C GLU A 182 0.01 17.86 -17.96
N ASN A 183 -0.20 19.06 -17.44
CA ASN A 183 -1.41 19.42 -16.71
C ASN A 183 -2.66 19.29 -17.62
N ASN A 184 -3.81 19.05 -17.02
CA ASN A 184 -5.09 18.92 -17.75
C ASN A 184 -5.13 17.78 -18.77
N THR A 185 -4.38 16.70 -18.51
CA THR A 185 -4.47 15.44 -19.25
C THR A 185 -5.18 14.36 -18.41
N SER A 186 -5.66 13.31 -19.09
CA SER A 186 -6.24 12.13 -18.42
C SER A 186 -5.24 11.50 -17.45
N GLU A 187 -3.97 11.41 -17.84
CA GLU A 187 -2.91 10.85 -16.99
C GLU A 187 -2.65 11.72 -15.74
N TYR A 188 -2.67 13.05 -15.88
CA TYR A 188 -2.54 13.96 -14.74
C TYR A 188 -3.71 13.80 -13.75
N ALA A 189 -4.94 13.77 -14.28
CA ALA A 189 -6.14 13.52 -13.46
C ALA A 189 -6.10 12.14 -12.79
N GLU A 190 -5.60 11.11 -13.49
CA GLU A 190 -5.40 9.76 -12.94
C GLU A 190 -4.47 9.77 -11.73
N ILE A 191 -3.36 10.48 -11.81
CA ILE A 191 -2.40 10.55 -10.70
C ILE A 191 -3.00 11.28 -9.50
N LEU A 192 -3.69 12.40 -9.73
CA LEU A 192 -4.37 13.13 -8.65
C LEU A 192 -5.42 12.28 -7.95
N ASP A 193 -6.22 11.51 -8.70
CA ASP A 193 -7.22 10.59 -8.17
C ASP A 193 -6.55 9.52 -7.27
N ASN A 194 -5.45 8.93 -7.72
CA ASN A 194 -4.72 7.93 -6.93
C ASN A 194 -4.03 8.54 -5.68
N ILE A 195 -3.49 9.76 -5.78
CA ILE A 195 -2.99 10.47 -4.59
C ILE A 195 -4.12 10.66 -3.57
N GLY A 196 -5.29 11.08 -4.02
CA GLY A 196 -6.48 11.21 -3.18
C GLY A 196 -6.87 9.88 -2.53
N LEU A 197 -6.85 8.79 -3.30
CA LEU A 197 -7.14 7.45 -2.82
C LEU A 197 -6.15 6.99 -1.72
N TYR A 198 -4.85 7.28 -1.87
CA TYR A 198 -3.84 6.92 -0.87
C TYR A 198 -3.90 7.80 0.37
N TYR A 199 -4.27 9.08 0.26
CA TYR A 199 -4.60 9.91 1.41
C TYR A 199 -5.83 9.38 2.16
N LEU A 200 -6.87 8.94 1.43
CA LEU A 200 -8.04 8.30 2.03
C LEU A 200 -7.67 7.02 2.78
N ALA A 201 -6.80 6.19 2.21
CA ALA A 201 -6.28 4.98 2.87
C ALA A 201 -5.45 5.29 4.13
N SER A 202 -4.81 6.46 4.17
CA SER A 202 -4.06 6.95 5.33
C SER A 202 -4.92 7.74 6.33
N HIS A 203 -6.23 7.80 6.14
CA HIS A 203 -7.18 8.57 6.96
C HIS A 203 -6.96 10.10 6.96
N ASP A 204 -6.23 10.63 5.98
CA ASP A 204 -6.09 12.07 5.75
C ASP A 204 -7.20 12.55 4.78
N TYR A 205 -8.39 12.68 5.32
CA TYR A 205 -9.60 12.96 4.53
C TYR A 205 -9.58 14.34 3.87
N ASN A 206 -8.97 15.34 4.49
CA ASN A 206 -8.88 16.69 3.94
C ASN A 206 -8.03 16.73 2.66
N ASN A 207 -6.85 16.13 2.69
CA ASN A 207 -6.01 16.01 1.51
C ASN A 207 -6.66 15.08 0.48
N ALA A 208 -7.27 13.97 0.89
CA ALA A 208 -8.00 13.08 0.00
C ALA A 208 -9.06 13.84 -0.81
N GLU A 209 -9.95 14.56 -0.14
CA GLU A 209 -11.00 15.34 -0.78
C GLU A 209 -10.43 16.41 -1.74
N SER A 210 -9.40 17.13 -1.32
CA SER A 210 -8.75 18.15 -2.14
C SER A 210 -8.21 17.58 -3.46
N TYR A 211 -7.48 16.45 -3.40
CA TYR A 211 -6.91 15.83 -4.59
C TYR A 211 -7.98 15.20 -5.48
N LEU A 212 -8.98 14.54 -4.91
CA LEU A 212 -10.09 13.94 -5.65
C LEU A 212 -10.94 15.02 -6.37
N ASN A 213 -11.21 16.14 -5.73
CA ASN A 213 -11.92 17.25 -6.36
C ASN A 213 -11.13 17.85 -7.54
N LYS A 214 -9.81 18.03 -7.39
CA LYS A 214 -8.94 18.47 -8.50
C LYS A 214 -8.99 17.48 -9.67
N ALA A 215 -8.87 16.18 -9.40
CA ALA A 215 -8.97 15.14 -10.42
C ALA A 215 -10.33 15.16 -11.13
N SER A 216 -11.42 15.30 -10.37
CA SER A 216 -12.79 15.35 -10.88
C SER A 216 -13.02 16.56 -11.80
N VAL A 217 -12.54 17.74 -11.41
CA VAL A 217 -12.67 18.97 -12.21
C VAL A 217 -11.93 18.83 -13.54
N ILE A 218 -10.68 18.32 -13.51
CA ILE A 218 -9.90 18.12 -14.72
C ILE A 218 -10.56 17.06 -15.63
N ALA A 219 -10.90 15.89 -15.08
CA ALA A 219 -11.52 14.82 -15.84
C ALA A 219 -12.80 15.29 -16.56
N LYS A 220 -13.65 16.05 -15.87
CA LYS A 220 -14.86 16.65 -16.44
C LYS A 220 -14.54 17.65 -17.54
N ALA A 221 -13.53 18.51 -17.36
CA ALA A 221 -13.14 19.54 -18.32
C ALA A 221 -12.61 18.93 -19.63
N ILE A 222 -11.83 17.84 -19.56
CA ILE A 222 -11.27 17.15 -20.74
C ILE A 222 -12.22 16.08 -21.31
N LYS A 223 -13.41 15.89 -20.71
CA LYS A 223 -14.41 14.88 -21.08
C LYS A 223 -13.88 13.43 -20.95
N ASP A 224 -13.05 13.18 -19.93
CA ASP A 224 -12.67 11.84 -19.53
C ASP A 224 -13.73 11.27 -18.57
N ASP A 225 -14.82 10.76 -19.16
CA ASP A 225 -15.99 10.32 -18.39
C ASP A 225 -15.65 9.16 -17.47
N ILE A 226 -14.72 8.25 -17.84
CA ILE A 226 -14.34 7.14 -16.97
C ILE A 226 -13.52 7.63 -15.77
N ARG A 227 -12.60 8.58 -15.96
CA ARG A 227 -11.85 9.15 -14.85
C ARG A 227 -12.77 9.95 -13.94
N TYR A 228 -13.71 10.69 -14.51
CA TYR A 228 -14.73 11.39 -13.76
C TYR A 228 -15.56 10.43 -12.90
N ALA A 229 -16.02 9.31 -13.46
CA ALA A 229 -16.74 8.28 -12.74
C ALA A 229 -15.93 7.76 -11.53
N LYS A 230 -14.67 7.38 -11.74
CA LYS A 230 -13.77 6.92 -10.66
C LYS A 230 -13.63 7.94 -9.54
N THR A 231 -13.50 9.23 -9.87
CA THR A 231 -13.43 10.28 -8.85
C THR A 231 -14.75 10.41 -8.07
N LEU A 232 -15.90 10.21 -8.70
CA LEU A 232 -17.20 10.20 -8.00
C LEU A 232 -17.25 9.05 -6.97
N GLY A 233 -16.84 7.85 -7.36
CA GLY A 233 -16.79 6.70 -6.44
C GLY A 233 -15.87 6.94 -5.24
N ASN A 234 -14.69 7.54 -5.47
CA ASN A 234 -13.75 7.88 -4.39
C ASN A 234 -14.28 9.01 -3.49
N LEU A 235 -14.94 10.05 -4.05
CA LEU A 235 -15.62 11.10 -3.29
C LEU A 235 -16.80 10.55 -2.49
N GLY A 236 -17.49 9.53 -3.00
CA GLY A 236 -18.53 8.81 -2.26
C GLY A 236 -18.00 8.23 -0.96
N ARG A 237 -16.77 7.67 -0.98
CA ARG A 237 -16.12 7.15 0.24
C ARG A 237 -15.79 8.27 1.24
N ILE A 238 -15.46 9.47 0.79
CA ILE A 238 -15.29 10.63 1.67
C ILE A 238 -16.62 11.01 2.32
N GLN A 239 -17.71 11.06 1.55
CA GLN A 239 -19.04 11.35 2.09
C GLN A 239 -19.50 10.28 3.11
N GLU A 240 -19.18 9.01 2.89
CA GLU A 240 -19.44 7.93 3.85
C GLU A 240 -18.74 8.20 5.19
N VAL A 241 -17.44 8.55 5.15
CA VAL A 241 -16.67 8.88 6.37
C VAL A 241 -17.25 10.09 7.08
N GLY A 242 -17.73 11.08 6.34
CA GLY A 242 -18.43 12.26 6.86
C GLY A 242 -19.85 11.98 7.40
N GLY A 243 -20.34 10.73 7.31
CA GLY A 243 -21.69 10.35 7.77
C GLY A 243 -22.81 10.64 6.77
N ASN A 244 -22.49 11.15 5.59
CA ASN A 244 -23.48 11.54 4.55
C ASN A 244 -23.81 10.34 3.64
N LEU A 245 -24.37 9.26 4.21
CA LEU A 245 -24.64 8.01 3.51
C LEU A 245 -25.41 8.20 2.18
N LYS A 246 -26.47 9.03 2.19
CA LYS A 246 -27.28 9.25 0.99
C LYS A 246 -26.45 9.85 -0.15
N ALA A 247 -25.65 10.87 0.14
CA ALA A 247 -24.75 11.48 -0.84
C ALA A 247 -23.67 10.48 -1.32
N ALA A 248 -23.15 9.66 -0.43
CA ALA A 248 -22.17 8.63 -0.75
C ALA A 248 -22.74 7.59 -1.74
N ILE A 249 -23.94 7.09 -1.49
CA ILE A 249 -24.62 6.14 -2.37
C ILE A 249 -24.92 6.79 -3.73
N ASP A 250 -25.43 8.04 -3.77
CA ASP A 250 -25.70 8.75 -5.03
C ASP A 250 -24.43 8.87 -5.90
N LEU A 251 -23.31 9.25 -5.30
CA LEU A 251 -22.04 9.37 -6.01
C LEU A 251 -21.57 8.03 -6.57
N LEU A 252 -21.69 6.94 -5.81
CA LEU A 252 -21.35 5.60 -6.27
C LEU A 252 -22.29 5.09 -7.37
N GLN A 253 -23.58 5.36 -7.27
CA GLN A 253 -24.54 4.98 -8.32
C GLN A 253 -24.26 5.73 -9.63
N ARG A 254 -23.85 6.99 -9.56
CA ARG A 254 -23.43 7.76 -10.73
C ARG A 254 -22.14 7.22 -11.34
N ASP A 255 -21.15 6.87 -10.52
CA ASP A 255 -19.96 6.16 -10.99
C ASP A 255 -20.33 4.88 -11.73
N ILE A 256 -21.12 4.00 -11.12
CA ILE A 256 -21.60 2.74 -11.71
C ILE A 256 -22.30 3.00 -13.05
N SER A 257 -23.25 3.93 -13.07
CA SER A 257 -24.04 4.24 -14.28
C SER A 257 -23.17 4.69 -15.46
N ILE A 258 -22.16 5.52 -15.20
CA ILE A 258 -21.22 5.97 -16.23
C ILE A 258 -20.33 4.81 -16.68
N SER A 259 -19.80 4.04 -15.75
CA SER A 259 -18.88 2.94 -16.02
C SER A 259 -19.53 1.80 -16.78
N GLU A 260 -20.77 1.42 -16.42
CA GLU A 260 -21.57 0.43 -17.16
C GLU A 260 -21.84 0.90 -18.61
N LYS A 261 -22.24 2.16 -18.79
CA LYS A 261 -22.50 2.73 -20.11
C LYS A 261 -21.27 2.72 -21.01
N LEU A 262 -20.08 2.86 -20.43
CA LEU A 262 -18.81 2.85 -21.15
C LEU A 262 -18.20 1.45 -21.31
N GLY A 263 -18.78 0.42 -20.70
CA GLY A 263 -18.25 -0.93 -20.71
C GLY A 263 -16.97 -1.10 -19.89
N GLU A 264 -16.78 -0.26 -18.86
CA GLU A 264 -15.58 -0.27 -18.01
C GLU A 264 -15.75 -1.25 -16.86
N ASP A 265 -15.75 -2.54 -17.17
CA ASP A 265 -16.03 -3.64 -16.24
C ASP A 265 -15.23 -3.56 -14.94
N GLN A 266 -13.93 -3.24 -15.02
CA GLN A 266 -13.08 -3.18 -13.85
C GLN A 266 -13.54 -2.10 -12.86
N ASN A 267 -13.85 -0.91 -13.35
CA ASN A 267 -14.34 0.16 -12.49
C ASN A 267 -15.73 -0.14 -11.93
N THR A 268 -16.61 -0.66 -12.78
CA THR A 268 -17.96 -1.10 -12.39
C THR A 268 -17.91 -2.11 -11.25
N MET A 269 -17.02 -3.12 -11.35
CA MET A 269 -16.80 -4.11 -10.30
C MET A 269 -16.35 -3.47 -8.98
N PHE A 270 -15.35 -2.59 -9.03
CA PHE A 270 -14.87 -1.90 -7.83
C PHE A 270 -15.94 -1.00 -7.19
N ALA A 271 -16.68 -0.25 -8.00
CA ALA A 271 -17.75 0.62 -7.52
C ALA A 271 -18.87 -0.18 -6.84
N TYR A 272 -19.30 -1.32 -7.42
CA TYR A 272 -20.25 -2.22 -6.77
C TYR A 272 -19.69 -2.83 -5.49
N THR A 273 -18.40 -3.19 -5.44
CA THR A 273 -17.77 -3.73 -4.22
C THR A 273 -17.78 -2.69 -3.09
N VAL A 274 -17.45 -1.44 -3.39
CA VAL A 274 -17.53 -0.33 -2.43
C VAL A 274 -18.96 -0.09 -1.99
N LEU A 275 -19.91 -0.07 -2.92
CA LEU A 275 -21.35 0.08 -2.62
C LEU A 275 -21.84 -1.05 -1.72
N THR A 276 -21.47 -2.29 -2.00
CA THR A 276 -21.81 -3.45 -1.16
C THR A 276 -21.37 -3.25 0.28
N ARG A 277 -20.10 -2.85 0.50
CA ARG A 277 -19.55 -2.61 1.83
C ARG A 277 -20.29 -1.50 2.56
N MET A 278 -20.60 -0.42 1.87
CA MET A 278 -21.33 0.72 2.40
C MET A 278 -22.76 0.36 2.81
N LEU A 279 -23.49 -0.36 1.95
CA LEU A 279 -24.84 -0.83 2.22
C LEU A 279 -24.88 -1.81 3.38
N LEU A 280 -23.92 -2.75 3.42
CA LEU A 280 -23.78 -3.73 4.50
C LEU A 280 -23.53 -3.06 5.85
N LYS A 281 -22.62 -2.11 5.92
CA LYS A 281 -22.33 -1.34 7.13
C LYS A 281 -23.55 -0.58 7.67
N ASN A 282 -24.47 -0.24 6.79
CA ASN A 282 -25.74 0.44 7.13
C ASN A 282 -26.94 -0.51 7.22
N ASN A 283 -26.69 -1.80 7.31
CA ASN A 283 -27.70 -2.86 7.48
C ASN A 283 -28.75 -2.95 6.34
N MET A 284 -28.39 -2.44 5.15
CA MET A 284 -29.20 -2.55 3.93
C MET A 284 -28.85 -3.86 3.20
N LEU A 285 -29.21 -4.99 3.85
CA LEU A 285 -28.69 -6.32 3.49
C LEU A 285 -29.12 -6.81 2.10
N LYS A 286 -30.35 -6.48 1.68
CA LYS A 286 -30.88 -6.90 0.35
C LYS A 286 -30.14 -6.17 -0.76
N GLU A 287 -30.05 -4.88 -0.66
CA GLU A 287 -29.35 -4.02 -1.63
C GLU A 287 -27.85 -4.33 -1.67
N ALA A 288 -27.25 -4.64 -0.50
CA ALA A 288 -25.87 -5.08 -0.42
C ALA A 288 -25.65 -6.42 -1.17
N GLU A 289 -26.56 -7.37 -1.02
CA GLU A 289 -26.50 -8.65 -1.73
C GLU A 289 -26.60 -8.45 -3.25
N GLU A 290 -27.55 -7.63 -3.71
CA GLU A 290 -27.71 -7.32 -5.13
C GLU A 290 -26.46 -6.67 -5.73
N ALA A 291 -25.87 -5.72 -5.04
CA ALA A 291 -24.60 -5.08 -5.45
C ALA A 291 -23.45 -6.09 -5.48
N ALA A 292 -23.34 -6.95 -4.45
CA ALA A 292 -22.33 -7.99 -4.38
C ALA A 292 -22.44 -9.00 -5.54
N LEU A 293 -23.66 -9.39 -5.90
CA LEU A 293 -23.90 -10.32 -7.03
C LEU A 293 -23.44 -9.70 -8.35
N LYS A 294 -23.74 -8.43 -8.60
CA LYS A 294 -23.30 -7.71 -9.80
C LYS A 294 -21.77 -7.62 -9.86
N ALA A 295 -21.12 -7.27 -8.74
CA ALA A 295 -19.66 -7.26 -8.65
C ALA A 295 -19.05 -8.66 -8.91
N GLU A 296 -19.63 -9.72 -8.32
CA GLU A 296 -19.14 -11.08 -8.45
C GLU A 296 -19.19 -11.59 -9.91
N VAL A 297 -20.24 -11.25 -10.65
CA VAL A 297 -20.36 -11.62 -12.08
C VAL A 297 -19.16 -11.08 -12.86
N ILE A 298 -18.78 -9.82 -12.63
CA ILE A 298 -17.65 -9.20 -13.33
C ILE A 298 -16.33 -9.80 -12.80
N ALA A 299 -16.19 -9.98 -11.49
CA ALA A 299 -14.97 -10.49 -10.88
C ALA A 299 -14.56 -11.87 -11.42
N LYS A 300 -15.51 -12.71 -11.79
CA LYS A 300 -15.27 -14.03 -12.40
C LYS A 300 -14.80 -14.00 -13.85
N THR A 301 -14.88 -12.87 -14.52
CA THR A 301 -14.50 -12.77 -15.95
C THR A 301 -13.00 -12.84 -16.19
N LYS A 302 -12.18 -12.48 -15.19
CA LYS A 302 -10.73 -12.39 -15.32
C LYS A 302 -10.02 -13.01 -14.11
N HIS A 303 -9.00 -13.83 -14.38
CA HIS A 303 -8.21 -14.45 -13.32
C HIS A 303 -7.55 -13.41 -12.39
N TYR A 304 -7.10 -12.29 -12.93
CA TYR A 304 -6.48 -11.22 -12.14
C TYR A 304 -7.47 -10.36 -11.33
N PHE A 305 -8.76 -10.68 -11.34
CA PHE A 305 -9.77 -10.12 -10.44
C PHE A 305 -10.00 -10.97 -9.18
N GLN A 306 -9.34 -12.11 -9.03
CA GLN A 306 -9.55 -13.04 -7.92
C GLN A 306 -9.38 -12.41 -6.53
N ASN A 307 -8.50 -11.42 -6.37
CA ASN A 307 -8.37 -10.71 -5.10
C ASN A 307 -9.64 -9.90 -4.77
N THR A 308 -10.21 -9.23 -5.78
CA THR A 308 -11.50 -8.54 -5.61
C THR A 308 -12.65 -9.52 -5.43
N GLU A 309 -12.64 -10.66 -6.14
CA GLU A 309 -13.60 -11.74 -5.92
C GLU A 309 -13.56 -12.24 -4.47
N LEU A 310 -12.36 -12.44 -3.92
CA LEU A 310 -12.19 -12.81 -2.51
C LEU A 310 -12.81 -11.78 -1.56
N GLU A 311 -12.61 -10.49 -1.83
CA GLU A 311 -13.23 -9.41 -1.05
C GLU A 311 -14.77 -9.46 -1.14
N ILE A 312 -15.31 -9.62 -2.34
CA ILE A 312 -16.75 -9.75 -2.57
C ILE A 312 -17.32 -10.96 -1.80
N ILE A 313 -16.65 -12.11 -1.85
CA ILE A 313 -17.08 -13.30 -1.11
C ILE A 313 -17.06 -13.04 0.40
N LYS A 314 -16.09 -12.32 0.93
CA LYS A 314 -16.06 -11.93 2.35
C LYS A 314 -17.26 -11.03 2.72
N LEU A 315 -17.60 -10.07 1.87
CA LEU A 315 -18.82 -9.26 2.06
C LEU A 315 -20.10 -10.09 2.02
N LYS A 316 -20.21 -11.03 1.08
CA LYS A 316 -21.35 -11.97 1.00
C LYS A 316 -21.45 -12.87 2.23
N LEU A 317 -20.31 -13.33 2.76
CA LEU A 317 -20.29 -14.07 4.02
C LEU A 317 -20.93 -13.29 5.16
N GLU A 318 -20.56 -12.01 5.28
CA GLU A 318 -21.10 -11.13 6.30
C GLU A 318 -22.61 -10.88 6.08
N ILE A 319 -23.05 -10.70 4.83
CA ILE A 319 -24.47 -10.56 4.47
C ILE A 319 -25.25 -11.84 4.88
N TYR A 320 -24.77 -13.02 4.50
CA TYR A 320 -25.46 -14.28 4.79
C TYR A 320 -25.48 -14.61 6.28
N SER A 321 -24.41 -14.30 6.99
CA SER A 321 -24.37 -14.44 8.45
C SER A 321 -25.40 -13.53 9.13
N ASN A 322 -25.52 -12.27 8.70
CA ASN A 322 -26.50 -11.33 9.25
C ASN A 322 -27.95 -11.71 8.92
N GLN A 323 -28.16 -12.44 7.83
CA GLN A 323 -29.47 -12.98 7.41
C GLN A 323 -29.75 -14.37 7.98
N ASN A 324 -28.84 -14.98 8.75
CA ASN A 324 -28.93 -16.37 9.26
C ASN A 324 -29.09 -17.43 8.14
N ARG A 325 -28.53 -17.19 6.97
CA ARG A 325 -28.56 -18.06 5.80
C ARG A 325 -27.38 -19.04 5.81
N THR A 326 -27.45 -20.04 6.66
CA THR A 326 -26.34 -20.97 6.96
C THR A 326 -25.85 -21.74 5.72
N GLY A 327 -26.76 -22.10 4.81
CA GLY A 327 -26.39 -22.83 3.58
C GLY A 327 -25.49 -22.03 2.67
N GLU A 328 -25.87 -20.80 2.37
CA GLU A 328 -25.12 -19.87 1.51
C GLU A 328 -23.85 -19.40 2.20
N GLU A 329 -23.88 -19.22 3.51
CA GLU A 329 -22.69 -18.92 4.30
C GLU A 329 -21.64 -20.02 4.16
N LEU A 330 -22.03 -21.29 4.28
CA LEU A 330 -21.11 -22.42 4.13
C LEU A 330 -20.50 -22.49 2.72
N GLU A 331 -21.31 -22.27 1.69
CA GLU A 331 -20.82 -22.23 0.31
C GLU A 331 -19.82 -21.09 0.10
N ALA A 332 -20.12 -19.90 0.61
CA ALA A 332 -19.24 -18.76 0.53
C ALA A 332 -17.90 -18.99 1.27
N ARG A 333 -17.93 -19.66 2.45
CA ARG A 333 -16.70 -20.06 3.17
C ARG A 333 -15.82 -21.01 2.36
N ARG A 334 -16.42 -21.98 1.66
CA ARG A 334 -15.68 -22.89 0.77
C ARG A 334 -15.01 -22.13 -0.39
N LYS A 335 -15.77 -21.22 -1.03
CA LYS A 335 -15.23 -20.37 -2.11
C LYS A 335 -14.12 -19.46 -1.61
N MET A 336 -14.31 -18.82 -0.45
CA MET A 336 -13.30 -17.98 0.18
C MET A 336 -11.99 -18.75 0.38
N LYS A 337 -12.06 -19.95 0.95
CA LYS A 337 -10.90 -20.80 1.16
C LYS A 337 -10.17 -21.13 -0.13
N ALA A 338 -10.91 -21.52 -1.17
CA ALA A 338 -10.35 -21.84 -2.47
C ALA A 338 -9.61 -20.63 -3.10
N LEU A 339 -10.18 -19.43 -2.99
CA LEU A 339 -9.56 -18.20 -3.47
C LEU A 339 -8.32 -17.82 -2.65
N GLU A 340 -8.38 -17.93 -1.32
CA GLU A 340 -7.23 -17.70 -0.45
C GLU A 340 -6.07 -18.65 -0.77
N ASP A 341 -6.35 -19.92 -1.01
CA ASP A 341 -5.33 -20.89 -1.42
C ASP A 341 -4.76 -20.58 -2.81
N SER A 342 -5.59 -20.10 -3.75
CA SER A 342 -5.14 -19.66 -5.08
C SER A 342 -4.22 -18.43 -5.02
N LEU A 343 -4.54 -17.48 -4.16
CA LEU A 343 -3.81 -16.19 -4.04
C LEU A 343 -2.61 -16.25 -3.10
N LYS A 344 -2.42 -17.38 -2.42
CA LYS A 344 -1.46 -17.54 -1.32
C LYS A 344 -0.03 -17.08 -1.64
N PHE A 345 0.40 -17.20 -2.89
CA PHE A 345 1.77 -16.89 -3.31
C PHE A 345 1.92 -15.68 -4.22
N THR A 346 0.81 -15.11 -4.71
CA THR A 346 0.83 -14.05 -5.73
C THR A 346 0.24 -12.74 -5.25
N ASP A 347 -1.01 -12.73 -4.80
CA ASP A 347 -1.80 -11.51 -4.54
C ASP A 347 -2.70 -11.63 -3.31
N GLY A 348 -2.50 -12.61 -2.46
CA GLY A 348 -3.22 -12.73 -1.19
C GLY A 348 -2.69 -11.78 -0.11
N PRO A 349 -3.34 -11.73 1.06
CA PRO A 349 -2.91 -10.87 2.16
C PRO A 349 -1.44 -11.07 2.55
N MET A 350 -0.96 -12.32 2.59
CA MET A 350 0.42 -12.64 2.94
C MET A 350 1.45 -12.14 1.94
N PRO A 351 1.33 -12.41 0.62
CA PRO A 351 2.20 -11.82 -0.38
C PRO A 351 2.28 -10.29 -0.29
N LEU A 352 1.15 -9.60 -0.09
CA LEU A 352 1.13 -8.14 0.03
C LEU A 352 1.85 -7.64 1.29
N ILE A 353 1.63 -8.28 2.44
CA ILE A 353 2.35 -7.97 3.68
C ILE A 353 3.85 -8.22 3.51
N GLN A 354 4.24 -9.35 2.92
CA GLN A 354 5.64 -9.67 2.65
C GLN A 354 6.27 -8.66 1.70
N ALA A 355 5.57 -8.25 0.64
CA ALA A 355 6.04 -7.25 -0.29
C ALA A 355 6.24 -5.89 0.40
N ASN A 356 5.30 -5.46 1.24
CA ASN A 356 5.42 -4.23 2.02
C ASN A 356 6.64 -4.27 2.95
N LEU A 357 6.80 -5.33 3.72
CA LEU A 357 7.91 -5.49 4.65
C LEU A 357 9.27 -5.56 3.94
N MET A 358 9.33 -6.23 2.79
CA MET A 358 10.54 -6.24 1.96
C MET A 358 10.85 -4.86 1.37
N ALA A 359 9.84 -4.12 0.93
CA ALA A 359 10.01 -2.74 0.48
C ALA A 359 10.54 -1.84 1.60
N GLN A 360 9.95 -1.93 2.80
CA GLN A 360 10.44 -1.21 3.98
C GLN A 360 11.88 -1.61 4.33
N LYS A 361 12.19 -2.91 4.35
CA LYS A 361 13.56 -3.40 4.58
C LYS A 361 14.55 -2.81 3.57
N THR A 362 14.21 -2.82 2.30
CA THR A 362 15.07 -2.24 1.24
C THR A 362 15.27 -0.74 1.45
N LYS A 363 14.20 -0.02 1.80
CA LYS A 363 14.27 1.40 2.14
C LYS A 363 15.20 1.68 3.32
N TYR A 364 15.08 0.91 4.41
CA TYR A 364 16.00 1.00 5.55
C TYR A 364 17.44 0.70 5.15
N GLN A 365 17.68 -0.32 4.33
CA GLN A 365 19.02 -0.64 3.84
C GLN A 365 19.62 0.51 3.01
N LEU A 366 18.84 1.13 2.13
CA LEU A 366 19.28 2.30 1.35
C LEU A 366 19.56 3.51 2.25
N GLN A 367 18.75 3.73 3.28
CA GLN A 367 19.00 4.79 4.26
C GLN A 367 20.29 4.52 5.04
N MET A 368 20.52 3.29 5.48
CA MET A 368 21.77 2.86 6.13
C MET A 368 22.98 3.07 5.22
N GLN A 369 22.88 2.70 3.94
CA GLN A 369 23.94 2.95 2.95
C GLN A 369 24.25 4.43 2.82
N LYS A 370 23.23 5.29 2.73
CA LYS A 370 23.40 6.75 2.67
C LYS A 370 24.08 7.30 3.93
N VAL A 371 23.73 6.75 5.09
CA VAL A 371 24.38 7.11 6.37
C VAL A 371 25.83 6.68 6.35
N ASP A 372 26.14 5.44 5.95
CA ASP A 372 27.51 4.94 5.85
C ASP A 372 28.35 5.72 4.83
N GLU A 373 27.79 6.06 3.66
CA GLU A 373 28.44 6.92 2.65
C GLU A 373 28.74 8.33 3.19
N ASN A 374 27.80 8.90 3.94
CA ASN A 374 28.00 10.20 4.56
C ASN A 374 29.08 10.13 5.67
N LEU A 375 29.08 9.07 6.48
CA LEU A 375 30.12 8.80 7.47
C LEU A 375 31.51 8.66 6.82
N GLN A 376 31.60 7.93 5.70
CA GLN A 376 32.85 7.78 4.96
C GLN A 376 33.32 9.12 4.38
N LYS A 377 32.42 9.94 3.83
CA LYS A 377 32.73 11.29 3.34
C LYS A 377 33.18 12.19 4.47
N GLU A 378 32.52 12.20 5.62
CA GLU A 378 32.94 12.96 6.81
C GLU A 378 34.28 12.46 7.33
N SER A 379 34.50 11.15 7.37
CA SER A 379 35.79 10.54 7.71
C SER A 379 36.90 10.94 6.73
N LEU A 380 36.61 10.98 5.43
CA LEU A 380 37.56 11.41 4.39
C LEU A 380 37.88 12.92 4.51
N ILE A 381 36.85 13.75 4.68
CA ILE A 381 37.03 15.20 4.92
C ILE A 381 37.87 15.44 6.20
N ALA A 382 37.61 14.66 7.24
CA ALA A 382 38.36 14.73 8.48
C ALA A 382 39.82 14.30 8.30
N LYS A 383 40.08 13.22 7.55
CA LYS A 383 41.46 12.79 7.20
C LYS A 383 42.20 13.87 6.38
N ILE A 384 41.49 14.46 5.40
CA ILE A 384 42.05 15.57 4.60
C ILE A 384 42.32 16.78 5.50
N ALA A 385 41.37 17.13 6.38
CA ALA A 385 41.55 18.26 7.31
C ALA A 385 42.72 18.03 8.28
N VAL A 386 42.87 16.81 8.81
CA VAL A 386 44.01 16.41 9.64
C VAL A 386 45.32 16.50 8.86
N THR A 387 45.32 16.01 7.61
CA THR A 387 46.52 16.08 6.75
C THR A 387 46.90 17.53 6.45
N VAL A 388 45.93 18.40 6.13
CA VAL A 388 46.16 19.84 5.92
C VAL A 388 46.62 20.51 7.22
N ALA A 389 46.02 20.15 8.36
CA ALA A 389 46.44 20.68 9.66
C ALA A 389 47.90 20.27 10.01
N VAL A 390 48.29 19.02 9.68
CA VAL A 390 49.69 18.56 9.85
C VAL A 390 50.64 19.30 8.90
N ILE A 391 50.23 19.52 7.63
CA ILE A 391 51.04 20.28 6.67
C ILE A 391 51.21 21.74 7.14
N ILE A 392 50.10 22.35 7.63
CA ILE A 392 50.17 23.72 8.18
C ILE A 392 51.01 23.75 9.47
N ALA A 393 50.91 22.75 10.33
CA ALA A 393 51.75 22.64 11.54
C ALA A 393 53.22 22.44 11.22
N LEU A 394 53.57 21.70 10.14
CA LEU A 394 54.93 21.56 9.62
C LEU A 394 55.45 22.88 9.02
N LEU A 395 54.58 23.64 8.37
CA LEU A 395 54.88 24.98 7.82
C LEU A 395 54.97 26.07 8.91
N LEU A 396 54.23 25.87 10.00
CA LEU A 396 54.14 26.78 11.12
C LEU A 396 54.95 26.29 12.35
N SER A 397 55.98 25.45 12.15
CA SER A 397 56.79 24.85 13.23
C SER A 397 57.39 25.87 14.21
N PHE A 398 57.28 27.12 13.94
CA PHE A 398 57.66 28.24 14.83
C PHE A 398 56.61 28.63 15.88
N ASN A 399 55.39 28.14 15.77
CA ASN A 399 54.30 28.47 16.72
C ASN A 399 53.81 27.23 17.49
N PHE A 400 54.72 26.40 17.94
CA PHE A 400 54.52 25.05 18.46
C PHE A 400 53.57 24.92 19.68
N ILE A 401 53.41 25.94 20.50
CA ILE A 401 52.66 25.81 21.76
C ILE A 401 51.13 26.04 21.57
N TYR A 402 50.74 26.84 20.61
CA TYR A 402 49.35 27.24 20.42
C TYR A 402 48.53 26.20 19.63
N THR A 403 49.16 25.54 18.69
CA THR A 403 48.51 24.54 17.82
C THR A 403 48.27 23.19 18.52
N LYS A 404 49.15 22.79 19.47
CA LYS A 404 49.01 21.52 20.20
C LYS A 404 47.77 21.46 21.10
N ARG A 405 47.33 22.59 21.68
CA ARG A 405 46.11 22.70 22.48
C ARG A 405 44.84 22.69 21.62
N LYS A 406 44.87 23.23 20.41
CA LYS A 406 43.74 23.32 19.49
C LYS A 406 43.47 21.99 18.76
N GLY A 407 44.55 21.23 18.42
CA GLY A 407 44.45 19.90 17.84
C GLY A 407 43.80 18.87 18.78
N ARG A 408 44.11 18.90 20.07
CA ARG A 408 43.53 17.98 21.08
C ARG A 408 42.03 18.21 21.34
N LYS A 409 41.56 19.47 21.26
CA LYS A 409 40.12 19.76 21.41
C LYS A 409 39.33 19.29 20.19
N ARG A 410 39.89 19.40 18.98
CA ARG A 410 39.22 18.92 17.75
C ARG A 410 39.12 17.41 17.69
N GLN A 411 40.11 16.68 18.19
CA GLN A 411 40.09 15.22 18.22
C GLN A 411 39.00 14.68 19.16
N LYS A 412 38.84 15.31 20.35
CA LYS A 412 37.78 14.95 21.29
C LYS A 412 36.36 15.16 20.74
N MET A 413 36.14 16.21 19.96
CA MET A 413 34.86 16.44 19.30
C MET A 413 34.61 15.48 18.15
N PHE A 414 35.66 15.02 17.48
CA PHE A 414 35.57 14.04 16.41
C PHE A 414 35.22 12.66 16.96
N ASP A 415 35.86 12.24 18.04
CA ASP A 415 35.58 10.99 18.72
C ASP A 415 34.16 10.98 19.33
N ALA A 416 33.67 12.15 19.79
CA ALA A 416 32.31 12.31 20.24
C ALA A 416 31.29 12.16 19.09
N LYS A 417 31.59 12.74 17.92
CA LYS A 417 30.74 12.65 16.71
C LYS A 417 30.67 11.22 16.14
N ILE A 418 31.82 10.54 16.12
CA ILE A 418 31.87 9.11 15.72
C ILE A 418 31.02 8.26 16.68
N LYS A 419 31.12 8.54 17.99
CA LYS A 419 30.33 7.82 19.00
C LYS A 419 28.82 8.07 18.86
N GLU A 420 28.43 9.26 18.46
CA GLU A 420 27.03 9.63 18.17
C GLU A 420 26.51 8.88 16.92
N HIS A 421 27.30 8.84 15.86
CA HIS A 421 26.97 8.11 14.63
C HIS A 421 26.95 6.57 14.82
N GLU A 422 27.83 6.01 15.65
CA GLU A 422 27.76 4.60 16.01
C GLU A 422 26.49 4.28 16.81
N LEU A 423 26.01 5.23 17.60
CA LEU A 423 24.75 5.08 18.34
C LEU A 423 23.52 5.10 17.43
N GLU A 424 23.53 5.97 16.41
CA GLU A 424 22.48 6.00 15.38
C GLU A 424 22.44 4.70 14.57
N LYS A 425 23.61 4.20 14.17
CA LYS A 425 23.71 2.93 13.45
C LYS A 425 23.09 1.76 14.25
N LYS A 426 23.40 1.67 15.55
CA LYS A 426 22.80 0.66 16.42
C LYS A 426 21.28 0.76 16.51
N ARG A 427 20.73 1.97 16.59
CA ARG A 427 19.26 2.17 16.61
C ARG A 427 18.58 1.65 15.33
N TYR A 428 19.21 1.87 14.18
CA TYR A 428 18.66 1.35 12.91
C TYR A 428 18.73 -0.17 12.83
N GLU A 429 19.80 -0.79 13.34
CA GLU A 429 19.92 -2.24 13.42
C GLU A 429 18.87 -2.87 14.35
N GLU A 430 18.61 -2.25 15.52
CA GLU A 430 17.55 -2.67 16.45
C GLU A 430 16.16 -2.58 15.82
N ASN A 431 15.86 -1.50 15.09
CA ASN A 431 14.59 -1.32 14.41
C ASN A 431 14.38 -2.37 13.29
N LEU A 432 15.44 -2.71 12.56
CA LEU A 432 15.39 -3.75 11.53
C LEU A 432 15.10 -5.14 12.13
N LEU A 433 15.76 -5.45 13.25
CA LEU A 433 15.54 -6.71 13.98
C LEU A 433 14.10 -6.80 14.52
N ASN A 434 13.58 -5.70 15.05
CA ASN A 434 12.20 -5.64 15.54
C ASN A 434 11.18 -5.84 14.41
N ALA A 435 11.43 -5.27 13.23
CA ALA A 435 10.58 -5.47 12.07
C ALA A 435 10.60 -6.95 11.58
N GLN A 436 11.77 -7.59 11.60
CA GLN A 436 11.90 -9.02 11.26
C GLN A 436 11.19 -9.93 12.25
N ASN A 437 11.29 -9.61 13.55
CA ASN A 437 10.60 -10.37 14.60
C ASN A 437 9.08 -10.22 14.52
N THR A 438 8.59 -9.02 14.20
CA THR A 438 7.16 -8.75 13.98
C THR A 438 6.62 -9.54 12.78
N LEU A 439 7.38 -9.58 11.69
CA LEU A 439 7.01 -10.38 10.52
C LEU A 439 6.92 -11.88 10.85
N ARG A 440 7.91 -12.40 11.58
CA ARG A 440 7.94 -13.81 11.97
C ARG A 440 6.75 -14.18 12.84
N ALA A 441 6.43 -13.33 13.81
CA ALA A 441 5.25 -13.50 14.66
C ALA A 441 3.94 -13.48 13.86
N GLN A 442 3.81 -12.60 12.86
CA GLN A 442 2.64 -12.56 11.98
C GLN A 442 2.52 -13.80 11.08
N VAL A 443 3.64 -14.32 10.57
CA VAL A 443 3.67 -15.56 9.78
C VAL A 443 3.25 -16.76 10.63
N ASP A 444 3.77 -16.86 11.86
CA ASP A 444 3.42 -17.95 12.77
C ASP A 444 1.96 -17.86 13.23
N TYR A 445 1.46 -16.67 13.46
CA TYR A 445 0.04 -16.41 13.73
C TYR A 445 -0.88 -16.88 12.59
N LEU A 446 -0.54 -16.55 11.34
CA LEU A 446 -1.34 -16.96 10.18
C LEU A 446 -1.29 -18.47 9.93
N LYS A 447 -0.16 -19.12 10.22
CA LYS A 447 -0.06 -20.60 10.20
C LYS A 447 -0.96 -21.24 11.25
N SER A 448 -0.95 -20.71 12.48
CA SER A 448 -1.81 -21.16 13.58
C SER A 448 -3.30 -20.98 13.24
N LYS A 449 -3.66 -19.83 12.64
CA LYS A 449 -5.03 -19.55 12.18
C LYS A 449 -5.51 -20.52 11.11
N ASN A 450 -4.66 -20.82 10.12
CA ASN A 450 -5.01 -21.79 9.09
C ASN A 450 -5.21 -23.21 9.66
N PHE A 451 -4.39 -23.60 10.64
CA PHE A 451 -4.54 -24.86 11.34
C PHE A 451 -5.86 -24.92 12.15
N HIS A 452 -6.18 -23.82 12.83
CA HIS A 452 -7.42 -23.72 13.63
C HIS A 452 -8.69 -23.73 12.76
N ILE A 453 -8.65 -23.06 11.59
CA ILE A 453 -9.73 -23.12 10.59
C ILE A 453 -9.95 -24.56 10.09
N GLN A 454 -8.86 -25.31 9.88
CA GLN A 454 -8.98 -26.73 9.48
C GLN A 454 -9.56 -27.62 10.58
N GLN A 455 -9.21 -27.36 11.86
CA GLN A 455 -9.82 -28.05 13.00
C GLN A 455 -11.31 -27.73 13.13
N LEU A 456 -11.69 -26.47 13.04
CA LEU A 456 -13.09 -26.05 13.11
C LEU A 456 -13.93 -26.61 11.95
N MET A 457 -13.34 -26.75 10.75
CA MET A 457 -14.01 -27.43 9.63
C MET A 457 -14.21 -28.93 9.89
N ALA A 458 -13.24 -29.58 10.52
CA ALA A 458 -13.36 -30.99 10.90
C ALA A 458 -14.41 -31.20 12.02
N GLU A 459 -14.44 -30.32 13.03
CA GLU A 459 -15.45 -30.34 14.10
C GLU A 459 -16.87 -30.06 13.60
N ILE A 460 -17.03 -29.14 12.62
CA ILE A 460 -18.33 -28.88 11.98
C ILE A 460 -18.81 -30.12 11.22
N GLU A 461 -17.92 -30.92 10.66
CA GLU A 461 -18.24 -32.18 10.00
C GLU A 461 -18.63 -33.29 11.00
N GLU A 462 -17.97 -33.28 12.17
CA GLU A 462 -18.25 -34.20 13.28
C GLU A 462 -19.56 -33.85 14.02
N ILE A 463 -19.87 -32.57 14.21
CA ILE A 463 -21.13 -32.07 14.80
C ILE A 463 -22.33 -32.33 13.88
N LYS A 464 -22.13 -32.39 12.56
CA LYS A 464 -23.17 -32.84 11.62
C LYS A 464 -23.58 -34.32 11.81
N SER A 465 -22.73 -35.11 12.45
CA SER A 465 -22.97 -36.54 12.69
C SER A 465 -23.52 -36.88 14.08
N SER A 466 -23.52 -35.89 15.01
CA SER A 466 -24.00 -36.12 16.38
C SER A 466 -24.89 -34.96 16.86
N ALA A 467 -26.19 -35.13 16.76
CA ALA A 467 -27.17 -34.27 17.42
C ALA A 467 -27.22 -34.63 18.92
N SER A 468 -26.73 -33.73 19.78
CA SER A 468 -27.34 -33.33 21.08
C SER A 468 -26.30 -32.91 22.12
N SER A 469 -26.66 -31.83 22.80
CA SER A 469 -26.24 -31.37 24.15
C SER A 469 -24.87 -30.75 24.36
N ASN A 470 -24.75 -29.55 24.83
CA ASN A 470 -24.50 -29.11 26.21
C ASN A 470 -23.95 -27.66 26.30
N ILE A 471 -24.45 -26.95 27.30
CA ILE A 471 -24.22 -25.52 27.58
C ILE A 471 -22.80 -25.25 28.16
N GLU A 472 -22.03 -26.25 28.54
CA GLU A 472 -20.68 -26.11 29.09
C GLU A 472 -19.57 -25.95 28.01
N GLU A 473 -19.87 -26.23 26.74
CA GLU A 473 -18.91 -26.10 25.64
C GLU A 473 -18.71 -24.64 25.14
N ASP A 474 -19.65 -23.74 25.47
CA ASP A 474 -19.61 -22.35 24.96
C ASP A 474 -18.56 -21.47 25.67
N SER A 475 -18.26 -21.71 26.97
CA SER A 475 -17.23 -20.92 27.68
C SER A 475 -15.79 -21.24 27.23
N GLY A 476 -15.50 -22.50 26.91
CA GLY A 476 -14.21 -22.91 26.33
C GLY A 476 -13.95 -22.24 24.98
N ARG A 477 -15.00 -22.11 24.18
CA ARG A 477 -14.95 -21.53 22.84
C ARG A 477 -14.64 -20.03 22.82
N LEU A 478 -15.07 -19.28 23.85
CA LEU A 478 -14.77 -17.85 23.97
C LEU A 478 -13.30 -17.62 24.33
N TYR A 479 -12.71 -18.45 25.18
CA TYR A 479 -11.29 -18.38 25.54
C TYR A 479 -10.37 -18.77 24.38
N GLU A 480 -10.75 -19.76 23.56
CA GLU A 480 -9.99 -20.14 22.35
C GLU A 480 -10.00 -19.04 21.26
N ILE A 481 -11.14 -18.33 21.13
CA ILE A 481 -11.27 -17.18 20.20
C ILE A 481 -10.42 -15.99 20.68
N LEU A 482 -10.26 -15.81 21.99
CA LEU A 482 -9.41 -14.77 22.60
C LEU A 482 -7.93 -15.00 22.36
N ASP A 483 -7.47 -16.26 22.43
CA ASP A 483 -6.07 -16.62 22.16
C ASP A 483 -5.70 -16.44 20.68
N SER A 484 -6.71 -16.30 19.80
CA SER A 484 -6.56 -16.14 18.36
C SER A 484 -6.42 -14.68 17.86
N HIS A 485 -6.01 -13.74 18.70
CA HIS A 485 -5.79 -12.30 18.38
C HIS A 485 -6.96 -11.57 17.70
N LEU A 486 -7.65 -10.72 18.45
CA LEU A 486 -8.76 -9.87 18.00
C LEU A 486 -8.35 -8.71 17.08
N MET A 487 -7.27 -8.83 16.32
CA MET A 487 -6.72 -7.74 15.52
C MET A 487 -7.52 -7.45 14.25
N THR A 488 -8.14 -8.45 13.64
CA THR A 488 -8.95 -8.25 12.42
C THR A 488 -10.38 -7.89 12.79
N GLU A 489 -11.04 -7.09 11.95
CA GLU A 489 -12.46 -6.76 12.13
C GLU A 489 -13.35 -8.01 12.11
N GLU A 490 -12.98 -9.01 11.33
CA GLU A 490 -13.68 -10.28 11.19
C GLU A 490 -13.63 -11.10 12.49
N ASN A 491 -12.45 -11.25 13.09
CA ASN A 491 -12.27 -11.92 14.38
C ASN A 491 -12.99 -11.19 15.51
N TRP A 492 -12.94 -9.86 15.46
CA TRP A 492 -13.67 -9.05 16.42
C TRP A 492 -15.20 -9.28 16.36
N GLN A 493 -15.78 -9.42 15.16
CA GLN A 493 -17.21 -9.69 15.01
C GLN A 493 -17.58 -11.09 15.56
N ILE A 494 -16.73 -12.09 15.34
CA ILE A 494 -16.91 -13.44 15.90
C ILE A 494 -16.84 -13.38 17.42
N PHE A 495 -15.78 -12.78 17.97
CA PHE A 495 -15.61 -12.59 19.42
C PHE A 495 -16.80 -11.88 20.05
N ARG A 496 -17.22 -10.76 19.47
CA ARG A 496 -18.35 -9.97 19.97
C ARG A 496 -19.64 -10.77 20.01
N ARG A 497 -19.88 -11.62 19.01
CA ARG A 497 -21.06 -12.48 18.94
C ARG A 497 -21.02 -13.56 20.03
N GLU A 498 -19.90 -14.20 20.23
CA GLU A 498 -19.76 -15.24 21.29
C GLU A 498 -19.80 -14.58 22.68
N PHE A 499 -19.13 -13.45 22.89
CA PHE A 499 -19.22 -12.69 24.13
C PHE A 499 -20.67 -12.28 24.46
N GLN A 500 -21.45 -11.86 23.47
CA GLN A 500 -22.86 -11.50 23.67
C GLN A 500 -23.73 -12.69 24.06
N LYS A 501 -23.38 -13.91 23.65
CA LYS A 501 -24.07 -15.12 24.09
C LYS A 501 -23.76 -15.49 25.53
N GLU A 502 -22.50 -15.37 25.95
CA GLU A 502 -22.07 -15.71 27.31
C GLU A 502 -22.45 -14.64 28.34
N HIS A 503 -22.44 -13.35 27.94
CA HIS A 503 -22.73 -12.23 28.80
C HIS A 503 -23.87 -11.33 28.27
N PRO A 504 -25.07 -11.87 28.03
CA PRO A 504 -26.16 -11.15 27.36
C PRO A 504 -26.63 -9.93 28.16
N GLU A 505 -26.78 -10.06 29.47
CA GLU A 505 -27.23 -8.95 30.34
C GLU A 505 -26.22 -7.82 30.40
N PHE A 506 -24.94 -8.14 30.56
CA PHE A 506 -23.87 -7.15 30.57
C PHE A 506 -23.79 -6.40 29.23
N TYR A 507 -23.86 -7.13 28.14
CA TYR A 507 -23.79 -6.52 26.80
C TYR A 507 -25.01 -5.62 26.53
N GLN A 508 -26.19 -6.01 26.97
CA GLN A 508 -27.41 -5.22 26.83
C GLN A 508 -27.36 -3.95 27.69
N THR A 509 -26.89 -4.06 28.95
CA THR A 509 -26.72 -2.92 29.85
C THR A 509 -25.74 -1.90 29.28
N LEU A 510 -24.60 -2.36 28.72
CA LEU A 510 -23.67 -1.46 28.04
C LEU A 510 -24.32 -0.69 26.90
N LYS A 511 -25.16 -1.32 26.12
CA LYS A 511 -25.79 -0.72 24.93
C LYS A 511 -26.90 0.25 25.29
N THR A 512 -27.65 -0.01 26.37
CA THR A 512 -28.79 0.82 26.79
C THR A 512 -28.39 1.98 27.68
N GLU A 513 -27.47 1.76 28.63
CA GLU A 513 -27.10 2.76 29.62
C GLU A 513 -25.89 3.62 29.20
N PHE A 514 -25.06 3.14 28.29
CA PHE A 514 -23.84 3.81 27.81
C PHE A 514 -23.75 3.89 26.29
N PRO A 515 -24.75 4.46 25.62
CA PRO A 515 -24.77 4.54 24.14
C PRO A 515 -23.63 5.35 23.53
N GLU A 516 -22.94 6.14 24.35
CA GLU A 516 -21.80 6.98 23.95
C GLU A 516 -20.50 6.20 23.76
N ILE A 517 -20.45 4.91 24.13
CA ILE A 517 -19.25 4.08 24.01
C ILE A 517 -18.92 3.85 22.52
N THR A 518 -17.73 4.28 22.12
CA THR A 518 -17.26 4.06 20.75
C THR A 518 -16.88 2.59 20.51
N PRO A 519 -16.88 2.08 19.25
CA PRO A 519 -16.44 0.71 18.94
C PRO A 519 -15.06 0.37 19.50
N ALA A 520 -14.12 1.30 19.48
CA ALA A 520 -12.78 1.10 20.02
C ALA A 520 -12.78 0.96 21.55
N ASN A 521 -13.57 1.77 22.25
CA ASN A 521 -13.72 1.64 23.70
C ASN A 521 -14.48 0.37 24.08
N LEU A 522 -15.46 -0.04 23.28
CA LEU A 522 -16.19 -1.28 23.49
C LEU A 522 -15.24 -2.49 23.48
N ARG A 523 -14.30 -2.56 22.54
CA ARG A 523 -13.28 -3.63 22.51
C ARG A 523 -12.51 -3.72 23.83
N ILE A 524 -12.07 -2.59 24.36
CA ILE A 524 -11.32 -2.53 25.61
C ILE A 524 -12.21 -2.97 26.80
N ILE A 525 -13.45 -2.52 26.86
CA ILE A 525 -14.38 -2.84 27.95
C ILE A 525 -14.74 -4.33 27.97
N LEU A 526 -15.02 -4.94 26.83
CA LEU A 526 -15.34 -6.37 26.76
C LEU A 526 -14.17 -7.25 27.20
N LEU A 527 -12.95 -6.89 26.81
CA LEU A 527 -11.74 -7.59 27.26
C LEU A 527 -11.48 -7.37 28.75
N GLN A 528 -11.77 -6.19 29.30
CA GLN A 528 -11.65 -5.93 30.73
C GLN A 528 -12.66 -6.73 31.56
N LYS A 529 -13.88 -6.93 31.06
CA LYS A 529 -14.89 -7.79 31.73
C LYS A 529 -14.40 -9.23 31.85
N LEU A 530 -13.62 -9.72 30.89
CA LEU A 530 -12.98 -11.04 30.95
C LEU A 530 -11.70 -11.09 31.81
N GLY A 531 -11.37 -10.02 32.52
CA GLY A 531 -10.25 -9.97 33.44
C GLY A 531 -8.90 -9.61 32.84
N PHE A 532 -8.82 -9.28 31.54
CA PHE A 532 -7.56 -8.92 30.90
C PHE A 532 -7.02 -7.59 31.43
N THR A 533 -5.72 -7.56 31.72
CA THR A 533 -4.99 -6.35 32.10
C THR A 533 -4.80 -5.40 30.92
N SER A 534 -4.54 -4.13 31.19
CA SER A 534 -4.27 -3.16 30.12
C SER A 534 -3.07 -3.53 29.23
N SER A 535 -2.09 -4.26 29.77
CA SER A 535 -0.93 -4.77 29.01
C SER A 535 -1.34 -5.89 28.04
N GLU A 536 -2.13 -6.85 28.52
CA GLU A 536 -2.65 -7.94 27.71
C GLU A 536 -3.60 -7.42 26.62
N ILE A 537 -4.48 -6.47 26.95
CA ILE A 537 -5.37 -5.81 25.98
C ILE A 537 -4.57 -5.10 24.89
N SER A 538 -3.47 -4.45 25.25
CA SER A 538 -2.60 -3.81 24.25
C SER A 538 -2.00 -4.82 23.27
N GLY A 539 -1.59 -5.99 23.77
CA GLY A 539 -1.10 -7.10 22.96
C GLY A 539 -2.17 -7.71 22.06
N LEU A 540 -3.34 -8.01 22.63
CA LEU A 540 -4.48 -8.61 21.90
C LEU A 540 -5.05 -7.71 20.78
N LEU A 541 -5.08 -6.39 21.01
CA LEU A 541 -5.60 -5.43 20.06
C LEU A 541 -4.52 -4.86 19.10
N GLY A 542 -3.25 -5.20 19.31
CA GLY A 542 -2.14 -4.70 18.49
C GLY A 542 -1.91 -3.18 18.62
N ILE A 543 -2.23 -2.60 19.77
CA ILE A 543 -2.07 -1.16 20.06
C ILE A 543 -1.10 -0.95 21.23
N THR A 544 -0.55 0.25 21.36
CA THR A 544 0.35 0.55 22.48
C THR A 544 -0.39 0.60 23.82
N LEU A 545 0.30 0.25 24.90
CA LEU A 545 -0.24 0.38 26.26
C LEU A 545 -0.69 1.81 26.57
N ASP A 546 0.05 2.80 26.03
CA ASP A 546 -0.30 4.22 26.16
C ASP A 546 -1.61 4.56 25.42
N ALA A 547 -1.87 3.93 24.27
CA ALA A 547 -3.14 4.07 23.55
C ALA A 547 -4.32 3.51 24.37
N VAL A 548 -4.15 2.38 25.03
CA VAL A 548 -5.17 1.82 25.95
C VAL A 548 -5.45 2.77 27.10
N LYS A 549 -4.40 3.28 27.75
CA LYS A 549 -4.52 4.25 28.85
C LYS A 549 -5.20 5.55 28.43
N LYS A 550 -4.80 6.11 27.29
CA LYS A 550 -5.43 7.32 26.71
C LYS A 550 -6.88 7.09 26.31
N SER A 551 -7.22 5.92 25.79
CA SER A 551 -8.60 5.54 25.46
C SER A 551 -9.48 5.53 26.73
N ARG A 552 -9.01 4.93 27.82
CA ARG A 552 -9.69 4.96 29.12
C ARG A 552 -9.84 6.37 29.68
N GLN A 553 -8.82 7.20 29.56
CA GLN A 553 -8.84 8.58 30.03
C GLN A 553 -9.84 9.44 29.26
N ARG A 554 -9.94 9.24 27.93
CA ARG A 554 -10.95 9.88 27.09
C ARG A 554 -12.36 9.40 27.44
N LEU A 555 -12.51 8.10 27.68
CA LEU A 555 -13.78 7.51 28.10
C LEU A 555 -14.22 8.10 29.45
N LYS A 556 -13.31 8.22 30.43
CA LYS A 556 -13.57 8.86 31.72
C LYS A 556 -14.05 10.31 31.57
N ARG A 557 -13.40 11.10 30.70
CA ARG A 557 -13.84 12.48 30.44
C ARG A 557 -15.21 12.54 29.74
N LYS A 558 -15.50 11.55 28.89
CA LYS A 558 -16.76 11.55 28.12
C LYS A 558 -17.96 11.13 28.97
N LEU A 559 -17.77 10.20 29.88
CA LEU A 559 -18.83 9.65 30.72
C LEU A 559 -19.03 10.42 32.03
N GLY A 560 -18.04 11.23 32.48
CA GLY A 560 -18.14 11.97 33.73
C GLY A 560 -18.46 11.05 34.93
N ASP A 561 -19.50 11.39 35.67
CA ASP A 561 -19.95 10.63 36.86
C ASP A 561 -20.43 9.20 36.55
N LYS A 562 -20.84 8.92 35.30
CA LYS A 562 -21.21 7.56 34.87
C LYS A 562 -20.02 6.63 34.67
N TYR A 563 -18.79 7.15 34.72
CA TYR A 563 -17.59 6.33 34.51
C TYR A 563 -17.38 5.29 35.62
N ASP A 564 -17.55 5.67 36.86
CA ASP A 564 -17.38 4.79 38.00
C ASP A 564 -18.50 3.73 38.06
N GLN A 565 -19.71 4.09 37.62
CA GLN A 565 -20.82 3.14 37.45
C GLN A 565 -20.51 2.12 36.36
N LEU A 566 -19.98 2.53 35.22
CA LEU A 566 -19.54 1.61 34.18
C LEU A 566 -18.50 0.60 34.68
N PHE A 567 -17.49 1.07 35.42
CA PHE A 567 -16.43 0.20 35.91
C PHE A 567 -16.86 -0.70 37.06
N SER A 568 -17.85 -0.32 37.89
CA SER A 568 -18.46 -1.22 38.88
C SER A 568 -19.14 -2.41 38.19
N ILE A 569 -19.80 -2.19 37.03
CA ILE A 569 -20.45 -3.25 36.25
C ILE A 569 -19.41 -4.13 35.55
N VAL A 570 -18.32 -3.55 35.06
CA VAL A 570 -17.23 -4.29 34.40
C VAL A 570 -16.56 -5.28 35.38
N PHE A 571 -16.32 -4.89 36.61
CA PHE A 571 -15.61 -5.69 37.62
C PHE A 571 -16.54 -6.40 38.63
N SER A 572 -17.87 -6.31 38.48
CA SER A 572 -18.78 -7.15 39.27
C SER A 572 -18.60 -8.62 38.85
N GLU A 573 -18.37 -9.49 39.80
CA GLU A 573 -18.51 -10.93 39.58
C GLU A 573 -19.96 -11.24 39.23
N SER A 574 -20.17 -11.86 38.06
CA SER A 574 -21.49 -12.36 37.58
C SER A 574 -21.73 -13.72 38.16
#